data_f352df7a7d7a091eb0218ccbfecf9943
#
_entry.id   f352df7a7d7a091eb0218ccbfecf9943
#
_cell.length_a   1.000
_cell.length_b   1.000
_cell.length_c   1.000
_cell.angle_alpha   90.00
_cell.angle_beta   90.00
_cell.angle_gamma   90.00
#
_symmetry.space_group_name_H-M   'P 1'
#
loop_
_entity.id
_entity.type
_entity.pdbx_description
1 polymer ?
#
loop_
_entity_poly.entity_id
_entity_poly.type
_entity_poly.pdbx_seq_one_letter_code
_entity_poly.pdbx_strand_id
1 'polypeptide(L)'
;PTPSSAASDVYKRQNYNSKNDSRMGYLKIEILNAYSPLYFDHKQKLSCITSAMNLVKILTAERQTNNNVFLLIENLYKLLNHKDWLKEYIFWELDLLKLLGYDLELENLVEKNLEDSKTVYFANSQNEKKYVPNFLIEKNLVVSDINILLSGLKLVGDFLDKTILKPNNINHPNSRIIFINSLK
;
A
#
# COMPACT_ATOMS: atom_id res chain seq x y z
N PRO A 1 6.57 -22.29 -13.68
CA PRO A 1 6.26 -22.48 -12.28
C PRO A 1 5.89 -21.13 -11.70
N THR A 2 4.64 -21.00 -11.24
CA THR A 2 4.18 -19.82 -10.53
C THR A 2 5.01 -19.68 -9.24
N PRO A 3 5.61 -18.54 -8.95
CA PRO A 3 6.26 -18.34 -7.66
C PRO A 3 5.20 -18.51 -6.57
N SER A 4 5.51 -19.34 -5.59
CA SER A 4 4.68 -19.49 -4.39
C SER A 4 4.38 -18.12 -3.81
N SER A 5 3.11 -17.84 -3.51
CA SER A 5 2.67 -16.58 -2.90
C SER A 5 3.39 -16.28 -1.56
N ALA A 6 3.92 -17.31 -0.90
CA ALA A 6 4.70 -17.21 0.33
C ALA A 6 6.13 -16.64 0.14
N ALA A 7 6.55 -16.35 -1.09
CA ALA A 7 7.90 -15.89 -1.39
C ALA A 7 7.94 -14.48 -1.99
N SER A 8 6.82 -13.76 -2.00
CA SER A 8 6.73 -12.41 -2.60
C SER A 8 7.44 -11.32 -1.77
N ASP A 9 7.68 -11.57 -0.50
CA ASP A 9 8.33 -10.67 0.46
C ASP A 9 9.82 -10.94 0.68
N VAL A 10 10.39 -11.87 -0.12
CA VAL A 10 11.80 -12.27 -0.04
C VAL A 10 12.56 -11.67 -1.22
N TYR A 11 13.55 -10.82 -0.94
CA TYR A 11 14.47 -10.33 -1.96
C TYR A 11 15.42 -11.45 -2.38
N LYS A 12 15.44 -11.72 -3.68
CA LYS A 12 16.22 -12.80 -4.29
C LYS A 12 17.09 -12.25 -5.39
N ARG A 13 18.35 -12.70 -5.43
CA ARG A 13 19.19 -12.58 -6.61
C ARG A 13 18.97 -13.81 -7.48
N GLN A 14 18.62 -13.62 -8.74
CA GLN A 14 18.39 -14.69 -9.70
C GLN A 14 19.40 -14.57 -10.85
N ASN A 15 20.22 -15.60 -11.04
CA ASN A 15 21.13 -15.70 -12.16
C ASN A 15 20.67 -16.87 -13.04
N TYR A 16 20.28 -16.56 -14.27
CA TYR A 16 19.95 -17.56 -15.27
C TYR A 16 21.16 -17.82 -16.17
N ASN A 17 21.60 -19.07 -16.23
CA ASN A 17 22.70 -19.48 -17.08
C ASN A 17 22.20 -20.53 -18.10
N SER A 18 22.32 -20.18 -19.39
CA SER A 18 22.08 -21.09 -20.51
C SER A 18 23.33 -21.20 -21.35
N LYS A 19 23.69 -22.42 -21.77
CA LYS A 19 24.83 -22.62 -22.67
C LYS A 19 24.51 -22.23 -24.11
N ASN A 20 23.25 -22.28 -24.52
CA ASN A 20 22.75 -21.88 -25.87
C ASN A 20 21.27 -21.50 -25.74
N ASP A 21 20.77 -20.64 -26.64
CA ASP A 21 19.37 -20.17 -26.66
C ASP A 21 18.33 -21.30 -26.86
N SER A 22 18.76 -22.45 -27.35
CA SER A 22 17.90 -23.63 -27.59
C SER A 22 17.89 -24.66 -26.46
N ARG A 23 18.68 -24.48 -25.39
CA ARG A 23 18.75 -25.41 -24.27
C ARG A 23 18.18 -24.80 -22.98
N MET A 24 17.46 -25.63 -22.25
CA MET A 24 16.99 -25.25 -20.91
C MET A 24 18.19 -24.95 -20.02
N GLY A 25 18.27 -23.71 -19.53
CA GLY A 25 19.29 -23.27 -18.59
C GLY A 25 18.95 -23.65 -17.14
N TYR A 26 19.83 -23.32 -16.23
CA TYR A 26 19.57 -23.44 -14.78
C TYR A 26 19.47 -22.07 -14.14
N LEU A 27 18.62 -21.97 -13.13
CA LEU A 27 18.39 -20.77 -12.35
C LEU A 27 19.08 -20.93 -11.01
N LYS A 28 20.07 -20.08 -10.71
CA LYS A 28 20.66 -19.95 -9.38
C LYS A 28 19.93 -18.86 -8.63
N ILE A 29 19.34 -19.20 -7.46
CA ILE A 29 18.60 -18.26 -6.64
C ILE A 29 19.32 -18.14 -5.29
N GLU A 30 19.59 -16.91 -4.90
CA GLU A 30 20.16 -16.55 -3.60
C GLU A 30 19.17 -15.63 -2.87
N ILE A 31 18.82 -15.98 -1.62
CA ILE A 31 18.02 -15.10 -0.76
C ILE A 31 18.95 -14.01 -0.24
N LEU A 32 18.63 -12.76 -0.52
CA LEU A 32 19.35 -11.60 -0.02
C LEU A 32 18.79 -11.14 1.33
N ASN A 33 17.47 -10.95 1.41
CA ASN A 33 16.77 -10.56 2.61
C ASN A 33 15.41 -11.25 2.67
N ALA A 34 15.04 -11.73 3.85
CA ALA A 34 13.69 -12.20 4.16
C ALA A 34 13.11 -11.32 5.26
N TYR A 35 12.11 -10.52 4.93
CA TYR A 35 11.55 -9.53 5.87
C TYR A 35 10.40 -10.08 6.71
N SER A 36 9.53 -10.94 6.18
CA SER A 36 8.40 -11.50 6.92
C SER A 36 8.77 -12.14 8.26
N PRO A 37 9.89 -12.90 8.38
CA PRO A 37 10.26 -13.46 9.66
C PRO A 37 10.45 -12.43 10.78
N LEU A 38 10.84 -11.21 10.44
CA LEU A 38 11.01 -10.13 11.43
C LEU A 38 9.69 -9.69 12.08
N TYR A 39 8.55 -10.07 11.48
CA TYR A 39 7.22 -9.61 11.90
C TYR A 39 6.30 -10.76 12.33
N PHE A 40 6.79 -12.00 12.49
CA PHE A 40 5.96 -13.14 12.87
C PHE A 40 5.23 -12.93 14.20
N ASP A 41 5.86 -12.25 15.15
CA ASP A 41 5.25 -11.92 16.44
C ASP A 41 4.33 -10.67 16.37
N HIS A 42 4.26 -10.00 15.21
CA HIS A 42 3.49 -8.79 15.00
C HIS A 42 2.39 -9.00 13.96
N LYS A 43 1.30 -9.66 14.37
CA LYS A 43 0.19 -10.05 13.49
C LYS A 43 -0.33 -8.91 12.58
N GLN A 44 -0.47 -7.69 13.11
CA GLN A 44 -0.96 -6.55 12.34
C GLN A 44 0.04 -6.11 11.26
N LYS A 45 1.34 -6.07 11.57
CA LYS A 45 2.37 -5.73 10.59
C LYS A 45 2.51 -6.79 9.51
N LEU A 46 2.42 -8.07 9.87
CA LEU A 46 2.43 -9.18 8.91
C LEU A 46 1.22 -9.11 7.96
N SER A 47 0.03 -8.84 8.51
CA SER A 47 -1.19 -8.59 7.72
C SER A 47 -1.04 -7.38 6.78
N CYS A 48 -0.39 -6.31 7.26
CA CYS A 48 -0.07 -5.12 6.48
C CYS A 48 0.82 -5.46 5.28
N ILE A 49 1.92 -6.19 5.49
CA ILE A 49 2.81 -6.66 4.41
C ILE A 49 2.03 -7.46 3.38
N THR A 50 1.21 -8.41 3.83
CA THR A 50 0.41 -9.24 2.92
C THR A 50 -0.59 -8.40 2.11
N SER A 51 -1.22 -7.39 2.74
CA SER A 51 -2.10 -6.43 2.08
C SER A 51 -1.35 -5.63 1.01
N ALA A 52 -0.22 -5.04 1.39
CA ALA A 52 0.61 -4.23 0.50
C ALA A 52 1.10 -5.02 -0.74
N MET A 53 1.62 -6.24 -0.53
CA MET A 53 2.11 -7.07 -1.63
C MET A 53 0.98 -7.47 -2.59
N ASN A 54 -0.23 -7.74 -2.09
CA ASN A 54 -1.37 -8.01 -2.95
C ASN A 54 -1.84 -6.76 -3.72
N LEU A 55 -1.78 -5.57 -3.11
CA LEU A 55 -2.06 -4.33 -3.83
C LEU A 55 -1.05 -4.12 -4.97
N VAL A 56 0.24 -4.24 -4.68
CA VAL A 56 1.29 -4.16 -5.72
C VAL A 56 1.02 -5.16 -6.85
N LYS A 57 0.73 -6.43 -6.50
CA LYS A 57 0.45 -7.48 -7.50
C LYS A 57 -0.74 -7.16 -8.41
N ILE A 58 -1.79 -6.56 -7.87
CA ILE A 58 -3.01 -6.24 -8.63
C ILE A 58 -2.80 -4.98 -9.48
N LEU A 59 -2.05 -4.02 -8.97
CA LEU A 59 -1.92 -2.68 -9.55
C LEU A 59 -0.75 -2.54 -10.53
N THR A 60 0.20 -3.47 -10.51
CA THR A 60 1.38 -3.41 -11.39
C THR A 60 1.32 -4.46 -12.49
N ALA A 61 1.86 -4.10 -13.67
CA ALA A 61 1.94 -5.03 -14.78
C ALA A 61 3.02 -6.11 -14.54
N GLU A 62 2.68 -7.35 -14.85
CA GLU A 62 3.65 -8.46 -14.77
C GLU A 62 4.79 -8.26 -15.78
N ARG A 63 5.99 -8.71 -15.39
CA ARG A 63 7.21 -8.73 -16.24
C ARG A 63 7.70 -7.35 -16.70
N GLN A 64 7.24 -6.28 -16.08
CA GLN A 64 7.76 -4.94 -16.30
C GLN A 64 8.64 -4.52 -15.14
N THR A 65 9.86 -4.09 -15.45
CA THR A 65 10.76 -3.52 -14.46
C THR A 65 10.26 -2.14 -14.04
N ASN A 66 10.05 -1.94 -12.74
CA ASN A 66 9.66 -0.65 -12.17
C ASN A 66 10.48 -0.37 -10.90
N ASN A 67 11.56 0.38 -11.08
CA ASN A 67 12.47 0.71 -9.98
C ASN A 67 11.78 1.54 -8.88
N ASN A 68 10.83 2.40 -9.23
CA ASN A 68 10.14 3.24 -8.24
C ASN A 68 9.24 2.39 -7.34
N VAL A 69 8.52 1.42 -7.91
CA VAL A 69 7.73 0.47 -7.12
C VAL A 69 8.64 -0.40 -6.25
N PHE A 70 9.80 -0.82 -6.77
CA PHE A 70 10.77 -1.58 -5.97
C PHE A 70 11.25 -0.76 -4.75
N LEU A 71 11.66 0.49 -4.94
CA LEU A 71 12.07 1.39 -3.85
C LEU A 71 10.93 1.65 -2.85
N LEU A 72 9.70 1.76 -3.35
CA LEU A 72 8.52 1.91 -2.49
C LEU A 72 8.30 0.67 -1.60
N ILE A 73 8.49 -0.54 -2.14
CA ILE A 73 8.43 -1.78 -1.37
C ILE A 73 9.54 -1.84 -0.31
N GLU A 74 10.77 -1.45 -0.64
CA GLU A 74 11.84 -1.36 0.35
C GLU A 74 11.49 -0.38 1.49
N ASN A 75 10.87 0.76 1.14
CA ASN A 75 10.42 1.74 2.13
C ASN A 75 9.34 1.18 3.05
N LEU A 76 8.44 0.31 2.55
CA LEU A 76 7.44 -0.36 3.39
C LEU A 76 8.09 -1.07 4.58
N TYR A 77 9.15 -1.83 4.35
CA TYR A 77 9.82 -2.55 5.44
C TYR A 77 10.52 -1.62 6.44
N LYS A 78 10.97 -0.45 6.01
CA LYS A 78 11.57 0.55 6.90
C LYS A 78 10.50 1.21 7.77
N LEU A 79 9.40 1.67 7.17
CA LEU A 79 8.32 2.35 7.90
C LEU A 79 7.64 1.46 8.95
N LEU A 80 7.57 0.15 8.72
CA LEU A 80 6.99 -0.78 9.69
C LEU A 80 7.76 -0.83 11.04
N ASN A 81 8.99 -0.35 11.09
CA ASN A 81 9.76 -0.23 12.33
C ASN A 81 9.47 1.06 13.10
N HIS A 82 8.79 2.03 12.51
CA HIS A 82 8.45 3.29 13.14
C HIS A 82 7.27 3.14 14.11
N LYS A 83 7.18 4.07 15.06
CA LYS A 83 6.07 4.12 16.01
C LYS A 83 4.74 4.38 15.31
N ASP A 84 4.74 5.31 14.35
CA ASP A 84 3.55 5.75 13.60
C ASP A 84 3.38 4.98 12.28
N TRP A 85 3.86 3.73 12.23
CA TRP A 85 3.90 2.89 11.03
C TRP A 85 2.56 2.82 10.28
N LEU A 86 1.44 2.82 11.01
CA LEU A 86 0.12 2.71 10.38
C LEU A 86 -0.25 3.98 9.60
N LYS A 87 0.06 5.16 10.16
CA LYS A 87 -0.10 6.43 9.46
C LYS A 87 0.80 6.46 8.22
N GLU A 88 2.06 6.07 8.37
CA GLU A 88 3.02 6.02 7.25
C GLU A 88 2.60 5.02 6.18
N TYR A 89 1.98 3.90 6.57
CA TYR A 89 1.43 2.94 5.62
C TYR A 89 0.28 3.53 4.78
N ILE A 90 -0.55 4.39 5.36
CA ILE A 90 -1.62 5.08 4.61
C ILE A 90 -1.01 5.97 3.52
N PHE A 91 0.05 6.71 3.85
CA PHE A 91 0.79 7.50 2.86
C PHE A 91 1.48 6.60 1.83
N TRP A 92 1.99 5.46 2.23
CA TRP A 92 2.57 4.47 1.33
C TRP A 92 1.54 3.97 0.29
N GLU A 93 0.28 3.71 0.69
CA GLU A 93 -0.79 3.37 -0.27
C GLU A 93 -1.05 4.54 -1.25
N LEU A 94 -1.05 5.78 -0.78
CA LEU A 94 -1.21 6.97 -1.63
C LEU A 94 -0.04 7.13 -2.61
N ASP A 95 1.18 6.93 -2.15
CA ASP A 95 2.38 6.98 -3.00
C ASP A 95 2.37 5.89 -4.07
N LEU A 96 1.91 4.68 -3.73
CA LEU A 96 1.72 3.61 -4.71
C LEU A 96 0.74 4.03 -5.81
N LEU A 97 -0.42 4.58 -5.43
CA LEU A 97 -1.43 5.05 -6.38
C LEU A 97 -0.87 6.18 -7.25
N LYS A 98 -0.15 7.13 -6.66
CA LYS A 98 0.49 8.23 -7.37
C LYS A 98 1.53 7.75 -8.39
N LEU A 99 2.38 6.78 -8.03
CA LEU A 99 3.36 6.18 -8.94
C LEU A 99 2.71 5.49 -10.15
N LEU A 100 1.47 5.05 -10.00
CA LEU A 100 0.69 4.41 -11.06
C LEU A 100 -0.15 5.41 -11.88
N GLY A 101 -0.01 6.72 -11.61
CA GLY A 101 -0.71 7.78 -12.31
C GLY A 101 -2.09 8.12 -11.72
N TYR A 102 -2.43 7.60 -10.55
CA TYR A 102 -3.69 7.87 -9.84
C TYR A 102 -3.42 8.74 -8.61
N ASP A 103 -3.07 10.01 -8.81
CA ASP A 103 -2.91 10.96 -7.70
C ASP A 103 -4.28 11.40 -7.17
N LEU A 104 -4.51 11.25 -5.88
CA LEU A 104 -5.76 11.66 -5.24
C LEU A 104 -5.86 13.19 -5.08
N GLU A 105 -4.74 13.92 -5.20
CA GLU A 105 -4.64 15.39 -5.12
C GLU A 105 -5.49 16.01 -4.00
N LEU A 106 -5.50 15.39 -2.82
CA LEU A 106 -6.36 15.79 -1.69
C LEU A 106 -6.24 17.28 -1.37
N GLU A 107 -5.03 17.83 -1.45
CA GLU A 107 -4.77 19.24 -1.14
C GLU A 107 -5.56 20.20 -2.05
N ASN A 108 -5.87 19.79 -3.29
CA ASN A 108 -6.62 20.58 -4.26
C ASN A 108 -8.15 20.34 -4.17
N LEU A 109 -8.57 19.24 -3.58
CA LEU A 109 -9.98 18.81 -3.57
C LEU A 109 -10.71 19.14 -2.27
N VAL A 110 -10.00 19.54 -1.21
CA VAL A 110 -10.61 19.77 0.10
C VAL A 110 -10.94 21.22 0.36
N GLU A 111 -12.11 21.44 0.96
CA GLU A 111 -12.50 22.71 1.56
C GLU A 111 -12.18 22.69 3.06
N LYS A 112 -11.56 23.77 3.54
CA LYS A 112 -11.26 23.97 4.96
C LYS A 112 -12.43 24.66 5.63
N ASN A 113 -13.01 24.01 6.65
CA ASN A 113 -14.03 24.57 7.50
C ASN A 113 -13.53 24.67 8.95
N LEU A 114 -14.06 25.63 9.70
CA LEU A 114 -13.84 25.76 11.14
C LEU A 114 -15.10 25.29 11.87
N GLU A 115 -15.01 24.15 12.56
CA GLU A 115 -16.06 23.64 13.43
C GLU A 115 -15.55 23.58 14.87
N ASP A 116 -16.26 24.20 15.81
CA ASP A 116 -15.89 24.25 17.23
C ASP A 116 -14.43 24.64 17.50
N SER A 117 -13.93 25.65 16.77
CA SER A 117 -12.52 26.12 16.82
C SER A 117 -11.49 25.09 16.34
N LYS A 118 -11.91 24.00 15.70
CA LYS A 118 -11.04 23.00 15.07
C LYS A 118 -11.15 23.07 13.55
N THR A 119 -10.00 22.91 12.90
CA THR A 119 -9.98 22.78 11.45
C THR A 119 -10.48 21.42 11.05
N VAL A 120 -11.44 21.37 10.13
CA VAL A 120 -11.99 20.15 9.54
C VAL A 120 -11.94 20.28 8.03
N TYR A 121 -11.56 19.20 7.36
CA TYR A 121 -11.46 19.15 5.91
C TYR A 121 -12.57 18.28 5.32
N PHE A 122 -13.18 18.78 4.24
CA PHE A 122 -14.20 18.05 3.49
C PHE A 122 -13.85 18.05 2.00
N ALA A 123 -14.02 16.92 1.36
CA ALA A 123 -13.97 16.82 -0.09
C ALA A 123 -15.40 16.80 -0.67
N ASN A 124 -15.65 17.61 -1.69
CA ASN A 124 -16.92 17.62 -2.42
C ASN A 124 -16.88 16.49 -3.46
N SER A 125 -17.76 15.50 -3.33
CA SER A 125 -17.93 14.42 -4.30
C SER A 125 -19.39 14.26 -4.67
N GLN A 126 -19.77 14.58 -5.91
CA GLN A 126 -21.09 14.32 -6.49
C GLN A 126 -22.27 14.58 -5.52
N ASN A 127 -22.35 15.80 -4.99
CA ASN A 127 -23.36 16.28 -4.03
C ASN A 127 -23.25 15.76 -2.58
N GLU A 128 -22.20 15.05 -2.22
CA GLU A 128 -21.93 14.66 -0.83
C GLU A 128 -20.64 15.27 -0.32
N LYS A 129 -20.70 15.92 0.86
CA LYS A 129 -19.51 16.33 1.58
C LYS A 129 -18.94 15.13 2.33
N LYS A 130 -17.74 14.69 1.96
CA LYS A 130 -17.03 13.62 2.66
C LYS A 130 -15.97 14.20 3.58
N TYR A 131 -16.00 13.81 4.84
CA TYR A 131 -14.94 14.14 5.78
C TYR A 131 -13.61 13.56 5.34
N VAL A 132 -12.57 14.39 5.38
CA VAL A 132 -11.19 14.02 5.11
C VAL A 132 -10.39 14.16 6.39
N PRO A 133 -9.78 13.07 6.91
CA PRO A 133 -8.96 13.14 8.11
C PRO A 133 -7.83 14.14 7.99
N ASN A 134 -7.69 15.02 8.98
CA ASN A 134 -6.76 16.15 8.95
C ASN A 134 -5.31 15.74 8.65
N PHE A 135 -4.87 14.58 9.17
CA PHE A 135 -3.51 14.11 8.97
C PHE A 135 -3.16 13.82 7.50
N LEU A 136 -4.16 13.56 6.64
CA LEU A 136 -3.92 13.36 5.20
C LEU A 136 -3.55 14.66 4.50
N ILE A 137 -3.95 15.81 5.07
CA ILE A 137 -3.61 17.15 4.59
C ILE A 137 -2.42 17.70 5.37
N GLU A 138 -2.51 17.65 6.69
CA GLU A 138 -1.47 18.12 7.63
C GLU A 138 -0.54 16.94 7.98
N LYS A 139 0.37 16.59 7.07
CA LYS A 139 1.22 15.38 7.15
C LYS A 139 2.01 15.25 8.46
N ASN A 140 2.33 16.38 9.11
CA ASN A 140 3.09 16.42 10.37
C ASN A 140 2.21 16.19 11.61
N LEU A 141 0.88 16.12 11.46
CA LEU A 141 -0.03 15.93 12.58
C LEU A 141 0.20 14.56 13.23
N VAL A 142 0.41 14.54 14.54
CA VAL A 142 0.49 13.29 15.31
C VAL A 142 -0.92 12.77 15.53
N VAL A 143 -1.15 11.51 15.18
CA VAL A 143 -2.47 10.85 15.30
C VAL A 143 -2.32 9.63 16.20
N SER A 144 -2.99 9.67 17.35
CA SER A 144 -3.01 8.55 18.31
C SER A 144 -4.31 7.75 18.25
N ASP A 145 -5.38 8.33 17.69
CA ASP A 145 -6.68 7.67 17.59
C ASP A 145 -6.73 6.74 16.37
N ILE A 146 -6.91 5.46 16.66
CA ILE A 146 -7.02 4.42 15.63
C ILE A 146 -8.21 4.64 14.69
N ASN A 147 -9.33 5.20 15.18
CA ASN A 147 -10.51 5.45 14.36
C ASN A 147 -10.25 6.49 13.27
N ILE A 148 -9.42 7.50 13.58
CA ILE A 148 -8.99 8.51 12.60
C ILE A 148 -8.13 7.84 11.52
N LEU A 149 -7.21 6.95 11.89
CA LEU A 149 -6.38 6.21 10.93
C LEU A 149 -7.22 5.26 10.09
N LEU A 150 -8.19 4.57 10.69
CA LEU A 150 -9.14 3.69 9.96
C LEU A 150 -10.00 4.49 8.97
N SER A 151 -10.39 5.72 9.31
CA SER A 151 -11.10 6.60 8.38
C SER A 151 -10.25 7.01 7.18
N GLY A 152 -8.94 7.23 7.39
CA GLY A 152 -7.97 7.45 6.33
C GLY A 152 -7.83 6.23 5.40
N LEU A 153 -7.65 5.02 5.98
CA LEU A 153 -7.61 3.77 5.20
C LEU A 153 -8.89 3.53 4.40
N LYS A 154 -10.04 3.88 4.98
CA LYS A 154 -11.32 3.79 4.27
C LYS A 154 -11.38 4.75 3.10
N LEU A 155 -10.94 6.01 3.29
CA LEU A 155 -10.94 7.02 2.22
C LEU A 155 -10.06 6.57 1.04
N VAL A 156 -8.84 6.11 1.31
CA VAL A 156 -7.93 5.57 0.30
C VAL A 156 -8.55 4.34 -0.40
N GLY A 157 -9.18 3.45 0.37
CA GLY A 157 -9.88 2.28 -0.17
C GLY A 157 -11.06 2.64 -1.07
N ASP A 158 -11.89 3.61 -0.68
CA ASP A 158 -13.01 4.11 -1.48
C ASP A 158 -12.50 4.71 -2.82
N PHE A 159 -11.38 5.43 -2.77
CA PHE A 159 -10.74 5.99 -3.97
C PHE A 159 -10.23 4.88 -4.88
N LEU A 160 -9.45 3.94 -4.35
CA LEU A 160 -8.96 2.77 -5.07
C LEU A 160 -10.09 1.99 -5.74
N ASP A 161 -11.18 1.76 -5.02
CA ASP A 161 -12.35 1.04 -5.50
C ASP A 161 -13.01 1.74 -6.70
N LYS A 162 -13.25 3.05 -6.57
CA LYS A 162 -13.92 3.84 -7.60
C LYS A 162 -13.06 4.06 -8.83
N THR A 163 -11.76 4.28 -8.64
CA THR A 163 -10.86 4.72 -9.70
C THR A 163 -10.24 3.56 -10.46
N ILE A 164 -9.96 2.45 -9.79
CA ILE A 164 -9.20 1.35 -10.37
C ILE A 164 -9.97 0.04 -10.33
N LEU A 165 -10.44 -0.39 -9.15
CA LEU A 165 -10.93 -1.75 -9.00
C LEU A 165 -12.25 -1.98 -9.75
N LYS A 166 -13.27 -1.18 -9.50
CA LYS A 166 -14.58 -1.30 -10.17
C LYS A 166 -14.50 -1.12 -11.68
N PRO A 167 -13.81 -0.11 -12.24
CA PRO A 167 -13.68 0.02 -13.69
C PRO A 167 -13.05 -1.19 -14.37
N ASN A 168 -12.20 -1.93 -13.65
CA ASN A 168 -11.54 -3.13 -14.15
C ASN A 168 -12.21 -4.45 -13.71
N ASN A 169 -13.40 -4.40 -13.08
CA ASN A 169 -14.09 -5.57 -12.51
C ASN A 169 -13.25 -6.38 -11.51
N ILE A 170 -12.42 -5.70 -10.73
CA ILE A 170 -11.58 -6.29 -9.69
C ILE A 170 -12.20 -5.99 -8.33
N ASN A 171 -12.24 -6.99 -7.45
CA ASN A 171 -12.65 -6.82 -6.06
C ASN A 171 -11.46 -6.41 -5.20
N HIS A 172 -11.74 -5.76 -4.06
CA HIS A 172 -10.73 -5.54 -3.04
C HIS A 172 -10.07 -6.85 -2.63
N PRO A 173 -8.71 -6.88 -2.53
CA PRO A 173 -8.02 -8.07 -2.07
C PRO A 173 -8.44 -8.43 -0.64
N ASN A 174 -8.80 -9.70 -0.41
CA ASN A 174 -9.19 -10.20 0.92
C ASN A 174 -8.13 -9.89 1.98
N SER A 175 -6.86 -9.89 1.63
CA SER A 175 -5.76 -9.53 2.53
C SER A 175 -5.90 -8.11 3.10
N ARG A 176 -6.36 -7.14 2.29
CA ARG A 176 -6.59 -5.77 2.76
C ARG A 176 -7.78 -5.70 3.73
N ILE A 177 -8.83 -6.48 3.48
CA ILE A 177 -9.99 -6.57 4.37
C ILE A 177 -9.57 -7.19 5.72
N ILE A 178 -8.79 -8.28 5.68
CA ILE A 178 -8.25 -8.95 6.87
C ILE A 178 -7.35 -7.99 7.66
N PHE A 179 -6.48 -7.25 6.98
CA PHE A 179 -5.62 -6.26 7.61
C PHE A 179 -6.43 -5.19 8.34
N ILE A 180 -7.39 -4.53 7.67
CA ILE A 180 -8.23 -3.50 8.29
C ILE A 180 -9.00 -4.06 9.49
N ASN A 181 -9.52 -5.28 9.40
CA ASN A 181 -10.23 -5.92 10.51
C ASN A 181 -9.31 -6.28 11.68
N SER A 182 -8.04 -6.53 11.44
CA SER A 182 -7.05 -6.79 12.50
C SER A 182 -6.67 -5.54 13.31
N LEU A 183 -7.02 -4.35 12.83
CA LEU A 183 -6.75 -3.07 13.49
C LEU A 183 -7.90 -2.63 14.43
N LYS A 184 -9.08 -3.23 14.27
CA LYS A 184 -10.28 -3.00 15.11
C LYS A 184 -10.20 -3.79 16.40
#